data_b518c330822953ba6bc9ae45eeea8cdb
#
_entry.id   b518c330822953ba6bc9ae45eeea8cdb
#
_cell.length_a   1.000
_cell.length_b   1.000
_cell.length_c   1.000
_cell.angle_alpha   90.00
_cell.angle_beta   90.00
_cell.angle_gamma   90.00
#
_symmetry.space_group_name_H-M   'P 1'
#
loop_
_entity.id
_entity.type
_entity.pdbx_description
1 polymer ?
#
loop_
_entity_poly.entity_id
_entity_poly.type
_entity_poly.pdbx_seq_one_letter_code
_entity_poly.pdbx_strand_id
1 'polypeptide(L)'
;MKRNTILIFTVSAIILLAAAAAIGWKVSRGNSNALWEIVSEQCVPNQQRNGNSAPCLEVNLAQGYVLFDDRNGPYHDLLLPTDKISGIESPELLQQNIPNFFMQAWDRRGHLSHEAGKPIKDDYLSLAINSRYGRTQNQLHIHIACMRPEIYQTLNQQFPTLSADWKTLPVKINGHVYLAKTLTANELTQSDPFKTLDRYAQQRNESIGKYGLAMVSTPAGEKVLLASRLDVFNMNLGSVEEIQDFSCALAK
;
A
#
# COMPACT_ATOMS: atom_id res chain seq x y z
N MET A 1 -40.64 1.71 -39.71
CA MET A 1 -39.78 0.53 -39.48
C MET A 1 -38.29 0.86 -39.37
N LYS A 2 -37.66 1.76 -40.18
CA LYS A 2 -36.19 2.01 -40.15
C LYS A 2 -35.66 2.60 -38.82
N ARG A 3 -36.42 3.44 -38.09
CA ARG A 3 -35.98 4.12 -36.85
C ARG A 3 -35.80 3.16 -35.66
N ASN A 4 -36.64 2.16 -35.51
CA ASN A 4 -36.55 1.17 -34.44
C ASN A 4 -35.40 0.17 -34.67
N THR A 5 -35.09 -0.14 -35.94
CA THR A 5 -34.00 -1.03 -36.29
C THR A 5 -32.63 -0.38 -35.99
N ILE A 6 -32.47 0.92 -36.29
CA ILE A 6 -31.24 1.67 -35.96
C ILE A 6 -31.02 1.74 -34.44
N LEU A 7 -32.12 1.97 -33.66
CA LEU A 7 -32.03 2.02 -32.19
C LEU A 7 -31.60 0.69 -31.60
N ILE A 8 -32.11 -0.42 -32.13
CA ILE A 8 -31.72 -1.78 -31.68
C ILE A 8 -30.23 -2.06 -31.97
N PHE A 9 -29.74 -1.70 -33.15
CA PHE A 9 -28.34 -1.89 -33.51
C PHE A 9 -27.38 -1.02 -32.67
N THR A 10 -27.77 0.22 -32.34
CA THR A 10 -26.94 1.10 -31.49
C THR A 10 -26.87 0.60 -30.03
N VAL A 11 -27.98 0.14 -29.46
CA VAL A 11 -28.06 -0.43 -28.12
C VAL A 11 -27.22 -1.72 -28.04
N SER A 12 -27.34 -2.59 -29.04
CA SER A 12 -26.53 -3.85 -29.11
C SER A 12 -25.04 -3.56 -29.21
N ALA A 13 -24.62 -2.56 -29.98
CA ALA A 13 -23.21 -2.16 -30.10
C ALA A 13 -22.65 -1.61 -28.77
N ILE A 14 -23.43 -0.81 -28.03
CA ILE A 14 -23.02 -0.29 -26.72
C ILE A 14 -22.88 -1.42 -25.71
N ILE A 15 -23.80 -2.39 -25.68
CA ILE A 15 -23.71 -3.55 -24.78
C ILE A 15 -22.48 -4.40 -25.11
N LEU A 16 -22.17 -4.64 -26.39
CA LEU A 16 -20.99 -5.38 -26.80
C LEU A 16 -19.68 -4.66 -26.43
N LEU A 17 -19.63 -3.34 -26.60
CA LEU A 17 -18.47 -2.54 -26.18
C LEU A 17 -18.30 -2.54 -24.66
N ALA A 18 -19.37 -2.44 -23.90
CA ALA A 18 -19.33 -2.52 -22.44
C ALA A 18 -18.89 -3.93 -21.95
N ALA A 19 -19.36 -4.99 -22.60
CA ALA A 19 -18.95 -6.36 -22.31
C ALA A 19 -17.48 -6.60 -22.65
N ALA A 20 -17.00 -6.11 -23.80
CA ALA A 20 -15.60 -6.20 -24.21
C ALA A 20 -14.67 -5.42 -23.27
N ALA A 21 -15.09 -4.23 -22.82
CA ALA A 21 -14.37 -3.44 -21.83
C ALA A 21 -14.31 -4.14 -20.46
N ALA A 22 -15.41 -4.76 -20.01
CA ALA A 22 -15.47 -5.52 -18.77
C ALA A 22 -14.58 -6.79 -18.81
N ILE A 23 -14.57 -7.50 -19.95
CA ILE A 23 -13.71 -8.68 -20.17
C ILE A 23 -12.25 -8.24 -20.23
N GLY A 24 -11.92 -7.17 -20.97
CA GLY A 24 -10.59 -6.62 -21.06
C GLY A 24 -10.04 -6.20 -19.70
N TRP A 25 -10.90 -5.58 -18.86
CA TRP A 25 -10.52 -5.22 -17.48
C TRP A 25 -10.26 -6.46 -16.61
N LYS A 26 -11.09 -7.49 -16.70
CA LYS A 26 -10.90 -8.73 -15.92
C LYS A 26 -9.63 -9.50 -16.33
N VAL A 27 -9.31 -9.53 -17.62
CA VAL A 27 -8.08 -10.16 -18.15
C VAL A 27 -6.83 -9.33 -17.78
N SER A 28 -6.93 -8.00 -17.77
CA SER A 28 -5.83 -7.10 -17.42
C SER A 28 -5.45 -7.12 -15.94
N ARG A 29 -6.36 -7.50 -15.02
CA ARG A 29 -6.09 -7.53 -13.57
C ARG A 29 -5.28 -8.74 -13.10
N GLY A 30 -5.08 -9.75 -13.94
CA GLY A 30 -4.36 -10.96 -13.53
C GLY A 30 -5.06 -11.74 -12.41
N ASN A 31 -4.32 -12.62 -11.74
CA ASN A 31 -4.81 -13.34 -10.55
C ASN A 31 -4.72 -12.43 -9.30
N SER A 32 -5.86 -11.91 -8.85
CA SER A 32 -5.92 -11.04 -7.66
C SER A 32 -5.65 -11.77 -6.34
N ASN A 33 -5.49 -13.09 -6.34
CA ASN A 33 -5.13 -13.89 -5.17
C ASN A 33 -3.68 -14.41 -5.24
N ALA A 34 -2.88 -14.02 -6.23
CA ALA A 34 -1.54 -14.58 -6.44
C ALA A 34 -0.64 -14.43 -5.18
N LEU A 35 -0.68 -13.29 -4.50
CA LEU A 35 0.09 -13.11 -3.26
C LEU A 35 -0.42 -14.03 -2.14
N TRP A 36 -1.73 -14.20 -2.01
CA TRP A 36 -2.29 -15.14 -1.05
C TRP A 36 -1.89 -16.59 -1.35
N GLU A 37 -1.95 -17.01 -2.60
CA GLU A 37 -1.54 -18.36 -3.02
C GLU A 37 -0.06 -18.62 -2.70
N ILE A 38 0.83 -17.63 -2.94
CA ILE A 38 2.25 -17.75 -2.56
C ILE A 38 2.39 -17.93 -1.05
N VAL A 39 1.73 -17.10 -0.25
CA VAL A 39 1.81 -17.17 1.22
C VAL A 39 1.25 -18.50 1.74
N SER A 40 0.02 -18.85 1.34
CA SER A 40 -0.73 -19.97 1.93
C SER A 40 -0.34 -21.34 1.39
N GLU A 41 0.14 -21.44 0.16
CA GLU A 41 0.43 -22.71 -0.49
C GLU A 41 1.93 -23.03 -0.52
N GLN A 42 2.79 -22.01 -0.40
CA GLN A 42 4.23 -22.19 -0.51
C GLN A 42 4.97 -21.74 0.76
N CYS A 43 5.02 -20.43 1.06
CA CYS A 43 5.88 -19.88 2.11
C CYS A 43 5.56 -20.44 3.50
N VAL A 44 4.30 -20.34 3.93
CA VAL A 44 3.88 -20.85 5.25
C VAL A 44 4.02 -22.36 5.35
N PRO A 45 3.55 -23.19 4.39
CA PRO A 45 3.74 -24.62 4.44
C PRO A 45 5.21 -25.07 4.40
N ASN A 46 6.06 -24.38 3.62
CA ASN A 46 7.49 -24.70 3.57
C ASN A 46 8.18 -24.41 4.91
N GLN A 47 7.87 -23.25 5.51
CA GLN A 47 8.37 -22.92 6.85
C GLN A 47 7.95 -23.92 7.91
N GLN A 48 6.67 -24.33 7.90
CA GLN A 48 6.13 -25.28 8.88
C GLN A 48 6.73 -26.69 8.75
N ARG A 49 6.94 -27.15 7.51
CA ARG A 49 7.41 -28.52 7.24
C ARG A 49 8.92 -28.67 7.28
N ASN A 50 9.64 -27.66 6.77
CA ASN A 50 11.05 -27.78 6.45
C ASN A 50 11.93 -26.72 7.13
N GLY A 51 11.32 -25.77 7.88
CA GLY A 51 12.06 -24.62 8.42
C GLY A 51 12.62 -23.69 7.33
N ASN A 52 12.04 -23.73 6.12
CA ASN A 52 12.50 -22.98 4.96
C ASN A 52 11.36 -22.07 4.46
N SER A 53 11.59 -20.74 4.42
CA SER A 53 10.58 -19.76 4.02
C SER A 53 10.40 -19.64 2.50
N ALA A 54 11.25 -20.24 1.67
CA ALA A 54 11.20 -20.08 0.21
C ALA A 54 9.80 -20.39 -0.37
N PRO A 55 9.32 -19.62 -1.35
CA PRO A 55 10.01 -18.53 -2.08
C PRO A 55 10.04 -17.17 -1.35
N CYS A 56 9.53 -17.08 -0.12
CA CYS A 56 9.58 -15.88 0.68
C CYS A 56 10.97 -15.69 1.33
N LEU A 57 11.31 -14.45 1.64
CA LEU A 57 12.55 -14.09 2.32
C LEU A 57 12.52 -14.52 3.80
N GLU A 58 11.39 -14.28 4.46
CA GLU A 58 11.15 -14.61 5.86
C GLU A 58 9.69 -15.03 6.07
N VAL A 59 9.46 -16.02 6.93
CA VAL A 59 8.14 -16.36 7.46
C VAL A 59 8.24 -16.39 8.98
N ASN A 60 7.57 -15.49 9.65
CA ASN A 60 7.50 -15.44 11.11
C ASN A 60 6.09 -15.84 11.59
N LEU A 61 5.93 -17.13 11.88
CA LEU A 61 4.65 -17.69 12.32
C LEU A 61 4.19 -17.13 13.67
N ALA A 62 5.14 -16.83 14.56
CA ALA A 62 4.82 -16.33 15.91
C ALA A 62 4.30 -14.88 15.86
N GLN A 63 4.79 -14.09 14.95
CA GLN A 63 4.39 -12.68 14.75
C GLN A 63 3.38 -12.50 13.62
N GLY A 64 3.04 -13.57 12.89
CA GLY A 64 1.97 -13.60 11.90
C GLY A 64 2.26 -12.85 10.61
N TYR A 65 3.51 -12.78 10.15
CA TYR A 65 3.87 -12.11 8.90
C TYR A 65 4.83 -12.93 8.02
N VAL A 66 4.88 -12.49 6.77
CA VAL A 66 5.79 -12.96 5.72
C VAL A 66 6.48 -11.73 5.13
N LEU A 67 7.78 -11.81 4.86
CA LEU A 67 8.52 -10.87 4.02
C LEU A 67 8.76 -11.51 2.65
N PHE A 68 8.43 -10.80 1.59
CA PHE A 68 8.49 -11.29 0.21
C PHE A 68 9.16 -10.25 -0.69
N ASP A 69 10.09 -10.69 -1.54
CA ASP A 69 10.72 -9.87 -2.57
C ASP A 69 9.80 -9.79 -3.80
N ASP A 70 9.35 -8.58 -4.16
CA ASP A 70 8.50 -8.37 -5.34
C ASP A 70 9.34 -8.17 -6.60
N ARG A 71 8.92 -8.81 -7.67
CA ARG A 71 9.57 -8.77 -8.99
C ARG A 71 9.56 -7.38 -9.67
N ASN A 72 8.83 -6.40 -9.13
CA ASN A 72 8.63 -5.10 -9.77
C ASN A 72 9.81 -4.12 -9.60
N GLY A 73 10.94 -4.57 -9.07
CA GLY A 73 12.15 -3.77 -8.94
C GLY A 73 13.18 -4.43 -8.04
N PRO A 74 14.44 -3.99 -8.08
CA PRO A 74 15.51 -4.60 -7.29
C PRO A 74 15.46 -4.26 -5.79
N TYR A 75 14.69 -3.25 -5.38
CA TYR A 75 14.59 -2.80 -3.98
C TYR A 75 13.13 -2.59 -3.61
N HIS A 76 12.39 -3.69 -3.60
CA HIS A 76 10.95 -3.69 -3.36
C HIS A 76 10.48 -4.93 -2.61
N ASP A 77 10.38 -4.80 -1.30
CA ASP A 77 9.83 -5.84 -0.45
C ASP A 77 8.35 -5.62 -0.15
N LEU A 78 7.65 -6.72 0.11
CA LEU A 78 6.29 -6.73 0.61
C LEU A 78 6.24 -7.40 1.98
N LEU A 79 5.64 -6.76 2.96
CA LEU A 79 5.23 -7.44 4.19
C LEU A 79 3.76 -7.82 4.08
N LEU A 80 3.47 -9.12 4.29
CA LEU A 80 2.14 -9.69 4.20
C LEU A 80 1.78 -10.42 5.49
N PRO A 81 0.51 -10.42 5.94
CA PRO A 81 0.03 -11.33 6.99
C PRO A 81 0.14 -12.80 6.56
N THR A 82 0.39 -13.70 7.53
CA THR A 82 0.25 -15.15 7.32
C THR A 82 -1.21 -15.57 7.16
N ASP A 83 -2.14 -14.78 7.68
CA ASP A 83 -3.58 -14.97 7.54
C ASP A 83 -4.14 -14.23 6.32
N LYS A 84 -5.29 -14.68 5.82
CA LYS A 84 -5.96 -14.00 4.72
C LYS A 84 -6.66 -12.73 5.20
N ILE A 85 -6.02 -11.59 4.96
CA ILE A 85 -6.57 -10.24 5.17
C ILE A 85 -6.60 -9.55 3.81
N SER A 86 -7.77 -9.13 3.34
CA SER A 86 -7.94 -8.65 1.95
C SER A 86 -7.21 -7.34 1.67
N GLY A 87 -7.20 -6.40 2.60
CA GLY A 87 -6.60 -5.09 2.43
C GLY A 87 -6.94 -4.13 3.57
N ILE A 88 -6.66 -2.87 3.37
CA ILE A 88 -6.78 -1.79 4.37
C ILE A 88 -8.20 -1.68 4.99
N GLU A 89 -9.23 -2.09 4.26
CA GLU A 89 -10.63 -2.07 4.71
C GLU A 89 -11.04 -3.26 5.56
N SER A 90 -10.15 -4.23 5.77
CA SER A 90 -10.46 -5.46 6.49
C SER A 90 -10.69 -5.19 7.98
N PRO A 91 -11.85 -5.60 8.55
CA PRO A 91 -12.20 -5.31 9.94
C PRO A 91 -11.26 -5.98 10.94
N GLU A 92 -10.55 -7.04 10.55
CA GLU A 92 -9.54 -7.71 11.34
C GLU A 92 -8.43 -6.75 11.80
N LEU A 93 -8.07 -5.75 10.97
CA LEU A 93 -7.04 -4.75 11.28
C LEU A 93 -7.40 -3.83 12.45
N LEU A 94 -8.67 -3.79 12.84
CA LEU A 94 -9.17 -2.96 13.93
C LEU A 94 -9.24 -3.71 15.27
N GLN A 95 -9.02 -5.04 15.28
CA GLN A 95 -9.05 -5.87 16.48
C GLN A 95 -7.90 -5.51 17.42
N GLN A 96 -8.09 -5.82 18.73
CA GLN A 96 -7.08 -5.47 19.75
C GLN A 96 -5.79 -6.28 19.61
N ASN A 97 -5.90 -7.55 19.25
CA ASN A 97 -4.78 -8.50 19.21
C ASN A 97 -4.15 -8.65 17.82
N ILE A 98 -4.56 -7.83 16.86
CA ILE A 98 -3.94 -7.88 15.53
C ILE A 98 -2.51 -7.33 15.60
N PRO A 99 -1.53 -7.99 14.95
CA PRO A 99 -0.18 -7.45 14.86
C PRO A 99 -0.16 -6.06 14.20
N ASN A 100 0.74 -5.18 14.66
CA ASN A 100 0.99 -3.92 14.00
C ASN A 100 1.89 -4.16 12.77
N PHE A 101 1.28 -4.41 11.62
CA PHE A 101 1.99 -4.73 10.38
C PHE A 101 2.86 -3.58 9.87
N PHE A 102 2.49 -2.32 10.13
CA PHE A 102 3.35 -1.18 9.79
C PHE A 102 4.64 -1.18 10.61
N MET A 103 4.56 -1.53 11.90
CA MET A 103 5.74 -1.64 12.74
C MET A 103 6.63 -2.81 12.31
N GLN A 104 6.03 -3.97 12.02
CA GLN A 104 6.77 -5.13 11.50
C GLN A 104 7.45 -4.80 10.17
N ALA A 105 6.76 -4.10 9.24
CA ALA A 105 7.36 -3.68 7.98
C ALA A 105 8.52 -2.69 8.20
N TRP A 106 8.36 -1.77 9.15
CA TRP A 106 9.44 -0.85 9.51
C TRP A 106 10.66 -1.57 10.07
N ASP A 107 10.46 -2.59 10.89
CA ASP A 107 11.54 -3.41 11.47
C ASP A 107 12.27 -4.24 10.40
N ARG A 108 11.63 -4.56 9.29
CA ARG A 108 12.21 -5.35 8.19
C ARG A 108 12.82 -4.51 7.07
N ARG A 109 12.67 -3.17 7.10
CA ARG A 109 13.20 -2.26 6.07
C ARG A 109 14.71 -2.40 5.81
N GLY A 110 15.46 -2.89 6.79
CA GLY A 110 16.90 -3.12 6.68
C GLY A 110 17.29 -4.14 5.60
N HIS A 111 16.34 -4.99 5.16
CA HIS A 111 16.56 -5.94 4.09
C HIS A 111 16.96 -5.25 2.79
N LEU A 112 16.34 -4.11 2.45
CA LEU A 112 16.70 -3.33 1.26
C LEU A 112 18.17 -2.86 1.28
N SER A 113 18.72 -2.53 2.46
CA SER A 113 20.14 -2.19 2.59
C SER A 113 21.04 -3.40 2.36
N HIS A 114 20.60 -4.59 2.77
CA HIS A 114 21.30 -5.84 2.52
C HIS A 114 21.33 -6.16 1.02
N GLU A 115 20.20 -6.04 0.34
CA GLU A 115 20.11 -6.23 -1.12
C GLU A 115 20.96 -5.23 -1.89
N ALA A 116 20.96 -3.96 -1.45
CA ALA A 116 21.76 -2.91 -2.08
C ALA A 116 23.28 -3.07 -1.83
N GLY A 117 23.70 -3.95 -0.90
CA GLY A 117 25.08 -4.08 -0.47
C GLY A 117 25.66 -2.82 0.18
N LYS A 118 24.82 -1.87 0.59
CA LYS A 118 25.20 -0.60 1.23
C LYS A 118 24.05 -0.06 2.08
N PRO A 119 24.32 0.75 3.11
CA PRO A 119 23.26 1.37 3.92
C PRO A 119 22.38 2.28 3.09
N ILE A 120 21.06 2.10 3.22
CA ILE A 120 20.02 3.02 2.74
C ILE A 120 19.52 3.78 3.96
N LYS A 121 19.47 5.12 3.88
CA LYS A 121 18.99 5.94 5.00
C LYS A 121 17.51 5.72 5.25
N ASP A 122 17.12 5.72 6.51
CA ASP A 122 15.73 5.54 6.95
C ASP A 122 14.76 6.58 6.34
N ASP A 123 15.23 7.82 6.18
CA ASP A 123 14.45 8.91 5.59
C ASP A 123 14.31 8.82 4.07
N TYR A 124 15.02 7.89 3.41
CA TYR A 124 14.81 7.57 1.99
C TYR A 124 13.70 6.54 1.78
N LEU A 125 13.30 5.84 2.85
CA LEU A 125 12.37 4.71 2.79
C LEU A 125 10.93 5.16 3.03
N SER A 126 10.02 4.41 2.45
CA SER A 126 8.58 4.52 2.68
C SER A 126 7.94 3.15 2.79
N LEU A 127 6.92 3.08 3.63
CA LEU A 127 5.97 1.98 3.68
C LEU A 127 4.68 2.46 3.02
N ALA A 128 4.06 1.66 2.17
CA ALA A 128 2.85 2.04 1.45
C ALA A 128 1.86 0.89 1.34
N ILE A 129 0.58 1.18 1.54
CA ILE A 129 -0.53 0.27 1.23
C ILE A 129 -1.59 1.01 0.45
N ASN A 130 -2.01 0.42 -0.66
CA ASN A 130 -3.02 1.01 -1.52
C ASN A 130 -4.42 0.86 -0.95
N SER A 131 -5.31 1.78 -1.36
CA SER A 131 -6.73 1.69 -1.10
C SER A 131 -7.34 0.41 -1.68
N ARG A 132 -8.58 0.08 -1.28
CA ARG A 132 -9.36 -1.00 -1.91
C ARG A 132 -9.50 -0.84 -3.42
N TYR A 133 -9.49 0.37 -3.93
CA TYR A 133 -9.71 0.69 -5.34
C TYR A 133 -8.42 0.75 -6.15
N GLY A 134 -7.28 1.01 -5.48
CA GLY A 134 -5.97 1.12 -6.09
C GLY A 134 -5.16 -0.18 -6.10
N ARG A 135 -5.48 -1.15 -5.22
CA ARG A 135 -4.76 -2.42 -5.17
C ARG A 135 -5.16 -3.38 -6.29
N THR A 136 -4.24 -4.24 -6.69
CA THR A 136 -4.46 -5.32 -7.66
C THR A 136 -4.61 -6.69 -7.00
N GLN A 137 -4.12 -6.86 -5.77
CA GLN A 137 -4.11 -8.11 -5.01
C GLN A 137 -5.07 -8.07 -3.82
N ASN A 138 -5.79 -9.18 -3.56
CA ASN A 138 -6.70 -9.36 -2.43
C ASN A 138 -6.01 -10.07 -1.24
N GLN A 139 -4.77 -9.72 -1.00
CA GLN A 139 -4.03 -10.01 0.22
C GLN A 139 -3.41 -8.70 0.68
N LEU A 140 -3.53 -8.36 1.97
CA LEU A 140 -2.86 -7.21 2.56
C LEU A 140 -1.37 -7.30 2.27
N HIS A 141 -0.80 -6.25 1.75
CA HIS A 141 0.63 -6.14 1.50
C HIS A 141 1.06 -4.69 1.70
N ILE A 142 2.08 -4.54 2.52
CA ILE A 142 2.72 -3.25 2.75
C ILE A 142 4.00 -3.24 1.91
N HIS A 143 4.05 -2.36 0.95
CA HIS A 143 5.24 -2.13 0.12
C HIS A 143 6.32 -1.44 0.95
N ILE A 144 7.53 -1.98 0.93
CA ILE A 144 8.73 -1.41 1.55
C ILE A 144 9.66 -1.04 0.40
N ALA A 145 9.88 0.25 0.18
CA ALA A 145 10.72 0.73 -0.90
C ALA A 145 11.25 2.14 -0.63
N CYS A 146 12.19 2.61 -1.46
CA CYS A 146 12.62 4.00 -1.42
C CYS A 146 11.53 4.96 -1.90
N MET A 147 11.56 6.20 -1.43
CA MET A 147 10.79 7.28 -2.02
C MET A 147 11.42 7.73 -3.36
N ARG A 148 10.58 8.25 -4.23
CA ARG A 148 11.03 8.98 -5.43
C ARG A 148 11.79 10.25 -5.02
N PRO A 149 12.89 10.61 -5.69
CA PRO A 149 13.70 11.78 -5.32
C PRO A 149 12.90 13.09 -5.24
N GLU A 150 12.00 13.32 -6.19
CA GLU A 150 11.17 14.52 -6.24
C GLU A 150 10.14 14.56 -5.09
N ILE A 151 9.63 13.39 -4.66
CA ILE A 151 8.70 13.30 -3.54
C ILE A 151 9.45 13.51 -2.22
N TYR A 152 10.62 12.91 -2.07
CA TYR A 152 11.50 13.14 -0.92
C TYR A 152 11.80 14.63 -0.72
N GLN A 153 12.19 15.34 -1.78
CA GLN A 153 12.46 16.78 -1.73
C GLN A 153 11.20 17.58 -1.35
N THR A 154 10.06 17.24 -1.94
CA THR A 154 8.77 17.89 -1.66
C THR A 154 8.38 17.70 -0.20
N LEU A 155 8.45 16.48 0.33
CA LEU A 155 8.06 16.18 1.71
C LEU A 155 9.00 16.84 2.73
N ASN A 156 10.31 16.87 2.47
CA ASN A 156 11.27 17.56 3.35
C ASN A 156 10.94 19.04 3.55
N GLN A 157 10.39 19.71 2.51
CA GLN A 157 9.95 21.11 2.63
C GLN A 157 8.66 21.24 3.48
N GLN A 158 7.84 20.18 3.55
CA GLN A 158 6.57 20.19 4.26
C GLN A 158 6.69 19.75 5.73
N PHE A 159 7.65 18.87 6.06
CA PHE A 159 7.78 18.30 7.42
C PHE A 159 7.74 19.34 8.54
N PRO A 160 8.38 20.53 8.46
CA PRO A 160 8.32 21.53 9.53
C PRO A 160 6.92 22.11 9.77
N THR A 161 5.98 21.93 8.85
CA THR A 161 4.61 22.46 8.96
C THR A 161 3.60 21.44 9.47
N LEU A 162 4.02 20.18 9.61
CA LEU A 162 3.15 19.08 10.03
C LEU A 162 2.91 19.09 11.54
N SER A 163 1.85 18.42 11.94
CA SER A 163 1.45 18.28 13.35
C SER A 163 0.84 16.90 13.60
N ALA A 164 0.56 16.60 14.86
CA ALA A 164 -0.11 15.38 15.28
C ALA A 164 -1.56 15.26 14.77
N ASP A 165 -2.15 16.32 14.23
CA ASP A 165 -3.47 16.28 13.59
C ASP A 165 -3.36 16.05 12.09
N TRP A 166 -4.32 15.33 11.53
CA TRP A 166 -4.42 15.18 10.08
C TRP A 166 -4.70 16.52 9.40
N LYS A 167 -3.82 16.92 8.50
CA LYS A 167 -3.96 18.13 7.68
C LYS A 167 -3.72 17.81 6.21
N THR A 168 -4.42 18.49 5.32
CA THR A 168 -4.14 18.44 3.89
C THR A 168 -2.80 19.11 3.62
N LEU A 169 -1.93 18.44 2.88
CA LEU A 169 -0.70 19.05 2.37
C LEU A 169 -1.04 20.22 1.43
N PRO A 170 -0.34 21.35 1.54
CA PRO A 170 -0.57 22.51 0.65
C PRO A 170 -0.10 22.26 -0.79
N VAL A 171 0.62 21.17 -1.02
CA VAL A 171 1.15 20.72 -2.31
C VAL A 171 0.52 19.41 -2.73
N LYS A 172 0.34 19.22 -4.04
CA LYS A 172 -0.08 17.93 -4.59
C LYS A 172 1.14 17.04 -4.87
N ILE A 173 1.00 15.76 -4.62
CA ILE A 173 1.97 14.73 -5.00
C ILE A 173 1.42 13.99 -6.22
N ASN A 174 2.14 13.96 -7.32
CA ASN A 174 1.70 13.40 -8.60
C ASN A 174 0.31 13.89 -9.06
N GLY A 175 -0.04 15.15 -8.73
CA GLY A 175 -1.34 15.71 -9.04
C GLY A 175 -2.44 15.38 -8.03
N HIS A 176 -2.19 14.51 -7.05
CA HIS A 176 -3.15 14.06 -6.05
C HIS A 176 -3.03 14.81 -4.72
N VAL A 177 -4.15 14.93 -4.01
CA VAL A 177 -4.22 15.53 -2.70
C VAL A 177 -3.85 14.49 -1.64
N TYR A 178 -2.95 14.88 -0.73
CA TYR A 178 -2.55 14.06 0.40
C TYR A 178 -2.89 14.73 1.73
N LEU A 179 -3.29 13.91 2.67
CA LEU A 179 -3.33 14.22 4.09
C LEU A 179 -2.00 13.82 4.71
N ALA A 180 -1.53 14.55 5.71
CA ALA A 180 -0.35 14.21 6.48
C ALA A 180 -0.56 14.45 7.97
N LYS A 181 0.08 13.65 8.81
CA LYS A 181 0.22 13.86 10.25
C LYS A 181 1.52 13.28 10.76
N THR A 182 2.12 13.89 11.76
CA THR A 182 3.24 13.31 12.50
C THR A 182 2.76 12.25 13.48
N LEU A 183 3.58 11.22 13.70
CA LEU A 183 3.41 10.26 14.78
C LEU A 183 4.49 10.50 15.84
N THR A 184 4.10 10.52 17.09
CA THR A 184 5.06 10.38 18.18
C THR A 184 5.63 8.96 18.22
N ALA A 185 6.82 8.79 18.83
CA ALA A 185 7.41 7.45 19.00
C ALA A 185 6.46 6.48 19.72
N ASN A 186 5.70 6.96 20.69
CA ASN A 186 4.69 6.18 21.40
C ASN A 186 3.47 5.84 20.52
N GLU A 187 3.09 6.71 19.59
CA GLU A 187 1.94 6.44 18.70
C GLU A 187 2.22 5.28 17.73
N LEU A 188 3.43 5.11 17.24
CA LEU A 188 3.75 3.98 16.37
C LEU A 188 3.68 2.63 17.12
N THR A 189 4.07 2.62 18.40
CA THR A 189 4.03 1.41 19.24
C THR A 189 2.66 1.14 19.85
N GLN A 190 1.91 2.19 20.19
CA GLN A 190 0.63 2.10 20.90
C GLN A 190 -0.59 2.29 19.99
N SER A 191 -0.43 2.96 18.87
CA SER A 191 -1.50 3.25 17.91
C SER A 191 -1.10 2.76 16.53
N ASP A 192 -1.71 1.66 16.12
CA ASP A 192 -1.60 1.14 14.77
C ASP A 192 -2.00 2.22 13.74
N PRO A 193 -1.20 2.45 12.66
CA PRO A 193 -1.52 3.38 11.58
C PRO A 193 -2.89 3.14 10.94
N PHE A 194 -3.33 1.89 10.80
CA PHE A 194 -4.67 1.56 10.30
C PHE A 194 -5.76 2.11 11.21
N LYS A 195 -5.65 1.88 12.53
CA LYS A 195 -6.61 2.39 13.53
C LYS A 195 -6.61 3.92 13.58
N THR A 196 -5.46 4.54 13.34
CA THR A 196 -5.32 6.01 13.29
C THR A 196 -6.02 6.60 12.08
N LEU A 197 -5.90 5.98 10.91
CA LEU A 197 -6.60 6.42 9.70
C LEU A 197 -8.10 6.08 9.74
N ASP A 198 -8.47 4.92 10.30
CA ASP A 198 -9.86 4.52 10.43
C ASP A 198 -10.66 5.50 11.29
N ARG A 199 -10.11 5.93 12.43
CA ARG A 199 -10.73 6.99 13.26
C ARG A 199 -10.97 8.28 12.48
N TYR A 200 -10.02 8.69 11.65
CA TYR A 200 -10.18 9.86 10.79
C TYR A 200 -11.27 9.67 9.74
N ALA A 201 -11.34 8.51 9.10
CA ALA A 201 -12.36 8.19 8.11
C ALA A 201 -13.76 8.14 8.74
N GLN A 202 -13.91 7.48 9.90
CA GLN A 202 -15.17 7.39 10.64
C GLN A 202 -15.74 8.76 11.03
N GLN A 203 -14.89 9.69 11.48
CA GLN A 203 -15.30 11.08 11.79
C GLN A 203 -15.92 11.81 10.58
N ARG A 204 -15.70 11.28 9.37
CA ARG A 204 -16.23 11.82 8.10
C ARG A 204 -17.34 10.95 7.50
N ASN A 205 -17.80 9.94 8.22
CA ASN A 205 -18.73 8.94 7.74
C ASN A 205 -18.23 8.24 6.45
N GLU A 206 -16.93 7.96 6.41
CA GLU A 206 -16.29 7.31 5.28
C GLU A 206 -15.66 5.97 5.67
N SER A 207 -15.53 5.06 4.70
CA SER A 207 -14.76 3.83 4.86
C SER A 207 -13.28 4.10 4.68
N ILE A 208 -12.45 3.52 5.55
CA ILE A 208 -10.99 3.51 5.41
C ILE A 208 -10.56 2.93 4.05
N GLY A 209 -11.34 2.01 3.47
CA GLY A 209 -11.07 1.42 2.15
C GLY A 209 -11.00 2.41 0.99
N LYS A 210 -11.46 3.66 1.18
CA LYS A 210 -11.27 4.74 0.20
C LYS A 210 -9.87 5.37 0.23
N TYR A 211 -9.07 5.04 1.22
CA TYR A 211 -7.76 5.65 1.44
C TYR A 211 -6.63 4.66 1.18
N GLY A 212 -5.57 5.12 0.52
CA GLY A 212 -4.26 4.53 0.63
C GLY A 212 -3.52 5.18 1.79
N LEU A 213 -2.61 4.46 2.43
CA LEU A 213 -1.85 4.89 3.60
C LEU A 213 -0.36 4.63 3.39
N ALA A 214 0.47 5.63 3.61
CA ALA A 214 1.91 5.47 3.64
C ALA A 214 2.49 5.99 4.95
N MET A 215 3.66 5.49 5.32
CA MET A 215 4.49 5.98 6.40
C MET A 215 5.89 6.27 5.87
N VAL A 216 6.39 7.45 6.18
CA VAL A 216 7.75 7.89 5.86
C VAL A 216 8.46 8.35 7.13
N SER A 217 9.78 8.53 7.07
CA SER A 217 10.56 9.09 8.16
C SER A 217 11.11 10.46 7.76
N THR A 218 11.12 11.41 8.70
CA THR A 218 11.87 12.65 8.51
C THR A 218 13.37 12.39 8.69
N PRO A 219 14.25 13.28 8.22
CA PRO A 219 15.69 13.18 8.51
C PRO A 219 16.04 13.17 10.02
N ALA A 220 15.15 13.70 10.87
CA ALA A 220 15.27 13.65 12.33
C ALA A 220 14.77 12.33 12.94
N GLY A 221 14.22 11.42 12.13
CA GLY A 221 13.73 10.11 12.56
C GLY A 221 12.26 10.07 12.98
N GLU A 222 11.55 11.20 12.98
CA GLU A 222 10.12 11.25 13.25
C GLU A 222 9.32 10.53 12.14
N LYS A 223 8.23 9.86 12.51
CA LYS A 223 7.37 9.19 11.55
C LYS A 223 6.23 10.11 11.12
N VAL A 224 5.93 10.05 9.83
CA VAL A 224 4.84 10.80 9.21
C VAL A 224 3.94 9.83 8.47
N LEU A 225 2.65 9.86 8.78
CA LEU A 225 1.62 9.19 7.99
C LEU A 225 1.16 10.11 6.87
N LEU A 226 1.04 9.53 5.68
CA LEU A 226 0.47 10.17 4.50
C LEU A 226 -0.75 9.35 4.07
N ALA A 227 -1.85 10.01 3.73
CA ALA A 227 -3.03 9.31 3.22
C ALA A 227 -3.57 10.00 1.98
N SER A 228 -3.87 9.23 0.94
CA SER A 228 -4.49 9.74 -0.28
C SER A 228 -5.86 9.09 -0.46
N ARG A 229 -6.89 9.92 -0.66
CA ARG A 229 -8.28 9.47 -0.76
C ARG A 229 -8.68 9.23 -2.21
N LEU A 230 -9.48 8.21 -2.44
CA LEU A 230 -10.16 7.98 -3.72
C LEU A 230 -10.84 9.27 -4.21
N ASP A 231 -10.46 9.71 -5.40
CA ASP A 231 -11.06 10.82 -6.13
C ASP A 231 -11.11 10.49 -7.62
N VAL A 232 -12.23 9.92 -8.04
CA VAL A 232 -12.40 9.43 -9.43
C VAL A 232 -12.37 10.56 -10.46
N PHE A 233 -12.74 11.79 -10.09
CA PHE A 233 -12.71 12.95 -10.99
C PHE A 233 -11.28 13.41 -11.29
N ASN A 234 -10.37 13.19 -10.35
CA ASN A 234 -8.94 13.46 -10.52
C ASN A 234 -8.13 12.17 -10.82
N MET A 235 -8.79 11.08 -11.21
CA MET A 235 -8.19 9.77 -11.51
C MET A 235 -7.35 9.20 -10.36
N ASN A 236 -7.60 9.64 -9.14
CA ASN A 236 -6.93 9.15 -7.95
C ASN A 236 -7.67 7.94 -7.37
N LEU A 237 -7.06 6.78 -7.44
CA LEU A 237 -7.59 5.55 -6.85
C LEU A 237 -7.10 5.31 -5.42
N GLY A 238 -6.34 6.25 -4.83
CA GLY A 238 -5.68 6.06 -3.53
C GLY A 238 -4.53 5.03 -3.60
N SER A 239 -3.80 5.00 -4.72
CA SER A 239 -2.60 4.17 -4.91
C SER A 239 -1.38 4.92 -4.41
N VAL A 240 -1.08 4.81 -3.12
CA VAL A 240 0.01 5.57 -2.48
C VAL A 240 1.41 5.00 -2.77
N GLU A 241 1.52 3.81 -3.35
CA GLU A 241 2.79 3.31 -3.89
C GLU A 241 3.36 4.22 -4.99
N GLU A 242 2.55 5.14 -5.53
CA GLU A 242 3.01 6.14 -6.49
C GLU A 242 4.14 7.05 -5.97
N ILE A 243 4.33 7.12 -4.63
CA ILE A 243 5.43 7.87 -4.02
C ILE A 243 6.75 7.10 -4.04
N GLN A 244 6.74 5.82 -4.43
CA GLN A 244 7.87 4.89 -4.31
C GLN A 244 8.67 4.78 -5.61
N ASP A 245 9.97 4.54 -5.44
CA ASP A 245 10.95 4.22 -6.48
C ASP A 245 11.64 2.90 -6.16
N PHE A 246 11.26 1.86 -6.87
CA PHE A 246 11.77 0.50 -6.69
C PHE A 246 13.22 0.32 -7.19
N SER A 247 13.79 1.36 -7.83
CA SER A 247 15.20 1.40 -8.22
C SER A 247 16.09 2.08 -7.16
N CYS A 248 15.48 2.68 -6.15
CA CYS A 248 16.10 3.42 -5.06
C CYS A 248 17.14 4.45 -5.53
N ALA A 249 16.73 5.38 -6.42
CA ALA A 249 17.62 6.40 -6.97
C ALA A 249 18.24 7.33 -5.90
N LEU A 250 17.55 7.52 -4.76
CA LEU A 250 18.06 8.28 -3.61
C LEU A 250 19.32 7.66 -2.96
N ALA A 251 19.52 6.35 -3.13
CA ALA A 251 20.65 5.64 -2.56
C ALA A 251 21.77 5.38 -3.57
N LYS A 252 21.64 5.83 -4.81
CA LYS A 252 22.71 5.74 -5.83
C LYS A 252 23.69 6.88 -5.66
#